data_c80e94e723129826fa9c4e9258a60d3a
#
_entry.id   c80e94e723129826fa9c4e9258a60d3a
#
_cell.length_a   1.000
_cell.length_b   1.000
_cell.length_c   1.000
_cell.angle_alpha   90.00
_cell.angle_beta   90.00
_cell.angle_gamma   90.00
#
_symmetry.space_group_name_H-M   'P 1'
#
loop_
_entity.id
_entity.type
_entity.pdbx_description
1 polymer ?
#
loop_
_entity_poly.entity_id
_entity_poly.type
_entity_poly.pdbx_seq_one_letter_code
_entity_poly.pdbx_strand_id
1 'polypeptide(L)'
;MTTKQPNIGNMQAGYAKQRKIANIAVYIILSIMVVIWIFPIVWLVFQSFNGEKGVALATFFPKTWTFDNYIKLFRQEGLSDPMDPTSPMIVLPVDRMPFPYGRWITNTFIVAVFSCLISTLIILMVSYALSRLRFKSRKMLMNFGLILGMFPGFMSMAAIYNIMEIIGLGKQLFSLVIVYSSGAGLGYQIAKGFFDTIPRSLDEAAKIDGATRNQIFWIIILPLSKPIIVYTALTTFLGPWADYVFVSYFMKGDDQKYTVAMGLYEMLKPETMHEWFTVFCAGAVLIAVPITILFTIMQRFYVAGVTGGAVKG
;
A
#
# COMPACT_ATOMS: atom_id res chain seq x y z
N MET A 1 22.51 -32.83 -57.91
CA MET A 1 21.87 -32.78 -56.57
C MET A 1 21.18 -31.41 -56.43
N THR A 2 19.87 -31.37 -56.64
CA THR A 2 19.09 -30.15 -56.51
C THR A 2 18.68 -29.99 -55.04
N THR A 3 19.35 -29.11 -54.34
CA THR A 3 18.99 -28.71 -52.95
C THR A 3 17.67 -27.94 -53.01
N LYS A 4 16.58 -28.60 -52.57
CA LYS A 4 15.25 -27.96 -52.39
C LYS A 4 15.41 -26.83 -51.38
N GLN A 5 15.31 -25.57 -51.81
CA GLN A 5 15.23 -24.44 -50.89
C GLN A 5 14.00 -24.61 -49.98
N PRO A 6 14.16 -24.44 -48.64
CA PRO A 6 13.05 -24.54 -47.71
C PRO A 6 12.02 -23.42 -48.02
N ASN A 7 10.78 -23.84 -48.17
CA ASN A 7 9.67 -22.90 -48.48
C ASN A 7 9.42 -21.97 -47.30
N ILE A 8 9.99 -20.77 -47.35
CA ILE A 8 9.97 -19.72 -46.29
C ILE A 8 8.52 -19.41 -45.85
N GLY A 9 7.56 -19.47 -46.80
CA GLY A 9 6.14 -19.24 -46.50
C GLY A 9 5.51 -20.26 -45.55
N ASN A 10 5.89 -21.55 -45.66
CA ASN A 10 5.41 -22.61 -44.78
C ASN A 10 6.05 -22.53 -43.40
N MET A 11 7.29 -22.08 -43.27
CA MET A 11 7.95 -21.84 -42.01
C MET A 11 7.31 -20.66 -41.26
N GLN A 12 7.05 -19.55 -41.94
CA GLN A 12 6.37 -18.39 -41.32
C GLN A 12 4.94 -18.72 -40.87
N ALA A 13 4.17 -19.49 -41.66
CA ALA A 13 2.84 -19.95 -41.28
C ALA A 13 2.89 -20.88 -40.04
N GLY A 14 3.90 -21.75 -39.93
CA GLY A 14 4.14 -22.59 -38.76
C GLY A 14 4.43 -21.79 -37.51
N TYR A 15 5.32 -20.80 -37.60
CA TYR A 15 5.63 -19.90 -36.47
C TYR A 15 4.43 -19.05 -36.03
N ALA A 16 3.64 -18.55 -36.98
CA ALA A 16 2.42 -17.78 -36.67
C ALA A 16 1.38 -18.65 -35.94
N LYS A 17 1.21 -19.91 -36.34
CA LYS A 17 0.30 -20.86 -35.68
C LYS A 17 0.79 -21.22 -34.27
N GLN A 18 2.07 -21.51 -34.10
CA GLN A 18 2.66 -21.79 -32.78
C GLN A 18 2.52 -20.60 -31.83
N ARG A 19 2.76 -19.37 -32.32
CA ARG A 19 2.58 -18.13 -31.54
C ARG A 19 1.12 -17.91 -31.14
N LYS A 20 0.15 -18.22 -32.02
CA LYS A 20 -1.28 -18.16 -31.65
C LYS A 20 -1.62 -19.15 -30.55
N ILE A 21 -1.17 -20.41 -30.66
CA ILE A 21 -1.42 -21.45 -29.66
C ILE A 21 -0.79 -21.05 -28.32
N ALA A 22 0.46 -20.59 -28.33
CA ALA A 22 1.14 -20.10 -27.14
C ALA A 22 0.38 -18.93 -26.48
N ASN A 23 -0.06 -17.95 -27.28
CA ASN A 23 -0.86 -16.84 -26.76
C ASN A 23 -2.18 -17.31 -26.15
N ILE A 24 -2.90 -18.25 -26.78
CA ILE A 24 -4.14 -18.80 -26.24
C ILE A 24 -3.86 -19.50 -24.90
N ALA A 25 -2.81 -20.31 -24.81
CA ALA A 25 -2.42 -20.97 -23.57
C ALA A 25 -2.10 -19.95 -22.47
N VAL A 26 -1.35 -18.90 -22.79
CA VAL A 26 -1.05 -17.80 -21.85
C VAL A 26 -2.34 -17.11 -21.37
N TYR A 27 -3.28 -16.79 -22.27
CA TYR A 27 -4.54 -16.16 -21.90
C TYR A 27 -5.41 -17.07 -21.00
N ILE A 28 -5.45 -18.37 -21.27
CA ILE A 28 -6.17 -19.34 -20.44
C ILE A 28 -5.56 -19.38 -19.03
N ILE A 29 -4.24 -19.51 -18.92
CA ILE A 29 -3.53 -19.54 -17.64
C ILE A 29 -3.78 -18.25 -16.86
N LEU A 30 -3.62 -17.09 -17.51
CA LEU A 30 -3.86 -15.79 -16.87
C LEU A 30 -5.31 -15.64 -16.43
N SER A 31 -6.28 -16.10 -17.23
CA SER A 31 -7.71 -16.05 -16.85
C SER A 31 -7.99 -16.91 -15.63
N ILE A 32 -7.45 -18.11 -15.57
CA ILE A 32 -7.59 -19.00 -14.39
C ILE A 32 -6.97 -18.34 -13.15
N MET A 33 -5.76 -17.78 -13.27
CA MET A 33 -5.13 -17.05 -12.17
C MET A 33 -6.00 -15.87 -11.70
N VAL A 34 -6.53 -15.09 -12.61
CA VAL A 34 -7.42 -13.95 -12.28
C VAL A 34 -8.65 -14.43 -11.52
N VAL A 35 -9.31 -15.51 -11.95
CA VAL A 35 -10.47 -16.08 -11.26
C VAL A 35 -10.10 -16.52 -9.85
N ILE A 36 -8.97 -17.23 -9.68
CA ILE A 36 -8.50 -17.67 -8.36
C ILE A 36 -8.25 -16.48 -7.42
N TRP A 37 -7.66 -15.40 -7.93
CA TRP A 37 -7.35 -14.21 -7.12
C TRP A 37 -8.57 -13.36 -6.80
N ILE A 38 -9.53 -13.26 -7.72
CA ILE A 38 -10.75 -12.47 -7.53
C ILE A 38 -11.76 -13.21 -6.63
N PHE A 39 -11.77 -14.54 -6.64
CA PHE A 39 -12.74 -15.36 -5.91
C PHE A 39 -12.86 -14.99 -4.42
N PRO A 40 -11.80 -14.93 -3.62
CA PRO A 40 -11.90 -14.54 -2.21
C PRO A 40 -12.37 -13.09 -2.03
N ILE A 41 -12.02 -12.18 -2.94
CA ILE A 41 -12.46 -10.78 -2.88
C ILE A 41 -13.95 -10.68 -3.12
N VAL A 42 -14.47 -11.37 -4.13
CA VAL A 42 -15.91 -11.42 -4.43
C VAL A 42 -16.69 -12.03 -3.27
N TRP A 43 -16.17 -13.12 -2.68
CA TRP A 43 -16.76 -13.72 -1.49
C TRP A 43 -16.82 -12.73 -0.32
N LEU A 44 -15.74 -12.00 -0.04
CA LEU A 44 -15.70 -10.99 1.01
C LEU A 44 -16.73 -9.87 0.75
N VAL A 45 -16.88 -9.43 -0.51
CA VAL A 45 -17.92 -8.46 -0.88
C VAL A 45 -19.31 -9.01 -0.61
N PHE A 46 -19.60 -10.26 -0.96
CA PHE A 46 -20.91 -10.86 -0.63
C PHE A 46 -21.12 -10.96 0.87
N GLN A 47 -20.11 -11.37 1.64
CA GLN A 47 -20.24 -11.44 3.10
C GLN A 47 -20.43 -10.07 3.76
N SER A 48 -19.98 -8.99 3.15
CA SER A 48 -20.24 -7.65 3.67
C SER A 48 -21.71 -7.24 3.68
N PHE A 49 -22.51 -7.87 2.81
CA PHE A 49 -23.96 -7.70 2.73
C PHE A 49 -24.76 -8.81 3.44
N ASN A 50 -24.09 -9.74 4.10
CA ASN A 50 -24.77 -10.87 4.74
C ASN A 50 -25.36 -10.45 6.11
N GLY A 51 -26.66 -10.70 6.28
CA GLY A 51 -27.39 -10.47 7.54
C GLY A 51 -27.23 -11.59 8.57
N GLU A 52 -26.63 -12.74 8.21
CA GLU A 52 -26.38 -13.83 9.14
C GLU A 52 -25.13 -13.53 9.98
N LYS A 53 -25.17 -13.92 11.27
CA LYS A 53 -24.00 -13.83 12.16
C LYS A 53 -23.17 -15.12 12.10
N GLY A 54 -21.87 -15.00 12.29
CA GLY A 54 -20.94 -16.13 12.41
C GLY A 54 -19.91 -16.23 11.30
N VAL A 55 -18.88 -16.99 11.57
CA VAL A 55 -17.72 -17.21 10.64
C VAL A 55 -17.97 -18.39 9.71
N ALA A 56 -18.66 -19.41 10.19
CA ALA A 56 -19.01 -20.62 9.46
C ALA A 56 -20.25 -20.39 8.60
N LEU A 57 -20.16 -19.47 7.64
CA LEU A 57 -21.25 -19.22 6.71
C LEU A 57 -21.31 -20.37 5.71
N ALA A 58 -22.36 -21.17 5.81
CA ALA A 58 -22.53 -22.40 5.04
C ALA A 58 -22.75 -22.16 3.53
N THR A 59 -22.98 -20.91 3.13
CA THR A 59 -23.32 -20.54 1.76
C THR A 59 -22.40 -19.44 1.23
N PHE A 60 -22.03 -19.57 -0.04
CA PHE A 60 -21.25 -18.54 -0.74
C PHE A 60 -22.02 -17.23 -0.91
N PHE A 61 -23.31 -17.34 -1.19
CA PHE A 61 -24.22 -16.22 -1.32
C PHE A 61 -24.98 -15.99 -0.02
N PRO A 62 -25.18 -14.73 0.41
CA PRO A 62 -26.03 -14.40 1.55
C PRO A 62 -27.45 -14.91 1.35
N LYS A 63 -28.04 -15.51 2.38
CA LYS A 63 -29.48 -15.84 2.38
C LYS A 63 -30.32 -14.59 2.63
N THR A 64 -29.80 -13.68 3.46
CA THR A 64 -30.44 -12.39 3.75
C THR A 64 -29.47 -11.28 3.37
N TRP A 65 -29.92 -10.36 2.52
CA TRP A 65 -29.12 -9.21 2.09
C TRP A 65 -29.45 -7.99 2.94
N THR A 66 -28.44 -7.37 3.53
CA THR A 66 -28.59 -6.20 4.38
C THR A 66 -27.45 -5.20 4.22
N PHE A 67 -27.72 -3.92 4.49
CA PHE A 67 -26.72 -2.86 4.66
C PHE A 67 -26.36 -2.60 6.12
N ASP A 68 -26.95 -3.33 7.07
CA ASP A 68 -26.76 -3.10 8.50
C ASP A 68 -25.29 -3.21 8.93
N ASN A 69 -24.50 -4.07 8.28
CA ASN A 69 -23.08 -4.22 8.57
C ASN A 69 -22.31 -2.91 8.32
N TYR A 70 -22.69 -2.16 7.28
CA TYR A 70 -22.09 -0.85 7.00
C TYR A 70 -22.56 0.22 7.98
N ILE A 71 -23.82 0.15 8.40
CA ILE A 71 -24.38 1.07 9.41
C ILE A 71 -23.70 0.84 10.75
N LYS A 72 -23.50 -0.41 11.16
CA LYS A 72 -22.84 -0.79 12.42
C LYS A 72 -21.38 -0.30 12.53
N LEU A 73 -20.68 -0.08 11.42
CA LEU A 73 -19.33 0.47 11.43
C LEU A 73 -19.29 1.90 12.01
N PHE A 74 -20.35 2.68 11.78
CA PHE A 74 -20.40 4.10 12.15
C PHE A 74 -21.44 4.40 13.24
N ARG A 75 -22.38 3.47 13.46
CA ARG A 75 -23.45 3.62 14.45
C ARG A 75 -23.52 2.34 15.27
N GLN A 76 -22.78 2.31 16.36
CA GLN A 76 -22.82 1.20 17.30
C GLN A 76 -23.80 1.54 18.42
N GLU A 77 -24.69 0.60 18.69
CA GLU A 77 -25.72 0.72 19.72
C GLU A 77 -25.18 0.12 21.01
N GLY A 78 -25.33 0.86 22.12
CA GLY A 78 -25.06 0.33 23.43
C GLY A 78 -26.13 -0.68 23.83
N LEU A 79 -25.76 -1.60 24.71
CA LEU A 79 -26.73 -2.48 25.34
C LEU A 79 -27.79 -1.62 26.05
N SER A 80 -29.07 -1.94 25.86
CA SER A 80 -30.14 -1.48 26.74
C SER A 80 -29.72 -1.79 28.18
N ASP A 81 -30.09 -0.92 29.12
CA ASP A 81 -29.81 -1.13 30.53
C ASP A 81 -30.22 -2.58 30.90
N PRO A 82 -29.32 -3.43 31.43
CA PRO A 82 -29.65 -4.78 31.83
C PRO A 82 -30.79 -4.86 32.85
N MET A 83 -31.05 -3.77 33.57
CA MET A 83 -32.15 -3.64 34.53
C MET A 83 -33.45 -3.12 33.91
N ASP A 84 -33.42 -2.51 32.74
CA ASP A 84 -34.58 -2.06 32.01
C ASP A 84 -34.54 -2.46 30.53
N PRO A 85 -35.00 -3.68 30.18
CA PRO A 85 -35.01 -4.14 28.78
C PRO A 85 -35.91 -3.32 27.87
N THR A 86 -36.74 -2.42 28.41
CA THR A 86 -37.60 -1.52 27.62
C THR A 86 -36.95 -0.17 27.34
N SER A 87 -35.75 0.08 27.90
CA SER A 87 -35.02 1.32 27.66
C SER A 87 -34.61 1.44 26.17
N PRO A 88 -34.75 2.62 25.57
CA PRO A 88 -34.38 2.81 24.19
C PRO A 88 -32.89 2.52 23.98
N MET A 89 -32.55 1.79 22.95
CA MET A 89 -31.16 1.56 22.53
C MET A 89 -30.45 2.90 22.34
N ILE A 90 -29.39 3.12 23.10
CA ILE A 90 -28.64 4.39 23.06
C ILE A 90 -27.53 4.24 22.00
N VAL A 91 -27.48 5.17 21.06
CA VAL A 91 -26.34 5.27 20.12
C VAL A 91 -25.12 5.72 20.91
N LEU A 92 -24.09 4.89 20.92
CA LEU A 92 -22.86 5.22 21.64
C LEU A 92 -22.10 6.37 20.95
N PRO A 93 -21.57 7.33 21.71
CA PRO A 93 -20.57 8.26 21.19
C PRO A 93 -19.33 7.51 20.70
N VAL A 94 -18.63 8.09 19.71
CA VAL A 94 -17.47 7.44 19.04
C VAL A 94 -16.39 6.97 20.02
N ASP A 95 -16.18 7.69 21.09
CA ASP A 95 -15.22 7.37 22.17
C ASP A 95 -15.65 6.19 23.07
N ARG A 96 -16.92 5.78 23.01
CA ARG A 96 -17.47 4.63 23.74
C ARG A 96 -17.82 3.44 22.87
N MET A 97 -17.63 3.57 21.56
CA MET A 97 -17.84 2.45 20.64
C MET A 97 -16.77 1.37 20.86
N PRO A 98 -17.15 0.08 20.97
CA PRO A 98 -16.18 -1.01 21.08
C PRO A 98 -15.24 -1.09 19.87
N PHE A 99 -15.68 -0.63 18.68
CA PHE A 99 -14.90 -0.60 17.46
C PHE A 99 -15.07 0.74 16.74
N PRO A 100 -14.33 1.81 17.09
CA PRO A 100 -14.50 3.15 16.54
C PRO A 100 -13.93 3.26 15.12
N TYR A 101 -14.55 2.59 14.16
CA TYR A 101 -14.08 2.42 12.78
C TYR A 101 -13.81 3.76 12.08
N GLY A 102 -14.69 4.75 12.24
CA GLY A 102 -14.49 6.09 11.67
C GLY A 102 -13.21 6.76 12.17
N ARG A 103 -12.87 6.56 13.44
CA ARG A 103 -11.60 7.06 14.03
C ARG A 103 -10.40 6.33 13.46
N TRP A 104 -10.47 5.00 13.29
CA TRP A 104 -9.39 4.21 12.71
C TRP A 104 -9.07 4.62 11.28
N ILE A 105 -10.11 4.87 10.45
CA ILE A 105 -9.91 5.41 9.10
C ILE A 105 -9.23 6.78 9.16
N THR A 106 -9.72 7.68 10.02
CA THR A 106 -9.13 9.01 10.18
C THR A 106 -7.68 8.96 10.62
N ASN A 107 -7.37 8.12 11.63
CA ASN A 107 -6.00 7.89 12.09
C ASN A 107 -5.11 7.40 10.95
N THR A 108 -5.58 6.40 10.20
CA THR A 108 -4.82 5.84 9.07
C THR A 108 -4.60 6.89 7.98
N PHE A 109 -5.62 7.66 7.65
CA PHE A 109 -5.53 8.70 6.65
C PHE A 109 -4.52 9.79 7.05
N ILE A 110 -4.56 10.25 8.31
CA ILE A 110 -3.59 11.21 8.84
C ILE A 110 -2.17 10.66 8.74
N VAL A 111 -1.95 9.44 9.24
CA VAL A 111 -0.62 8.80 9.18
C VAL A 111 -0.19 8.62 7.72
N ALA A 112 -1.06 8.14 6.83
CA ALA A 112 -0.75 7.91 5.43
C ALA A 112 -0.40 9.20 4.68
N VAL A 113 -1.15 10.28 4.88
CA VAL A 113 -0.89 11.57 4.21
C VAL A 113 0.44 12.17 4.68
N PHE A 114 0.64 12.28 5.98
CA PHE A 114 1.86 12.92 6.50
C PHE A 114 3.10 12.08 6.22
N SER A 115 3.04 10.77 6.41
CA SER A 115 4.19 9.90 6.06
C SER A 115 4.47 9.89 4.56
N CYS A 116 3.44 9.90 3.71
CA CYS A 116 3.58 10.01 2.27
C CYS A 116 4.33 11.29 1.85
N LEU A 117 3.90 12.43 2.36
CA LEU A 117 4.52 13.73 2.02
C LEU A 117 5.98 13.79 2.47
N ILE A 118 6.25 13.45 3.72
CA ILE A 118 7.60 13.49 4.30
C ILE A 118 8.50 12.45 3.63
N SER A 119 8.04 11.20 3.54
CA SER A 119 8.82 10.09 2.96
C SER A 119 9.14 10.34 1.48
N THR A 120 8.16 10.77 0.69
CA THR A 120 8.36 11.07 -0.73
C THR A 120 9.42 12.17 -0.90
N LEU A 121 9.32 13.25 -0.14
CA LEU A 121 10.29 14.33 -0.20
C LEU A 121 11.71 13.84 0.16
N ILE A 122 11.86 13.12 1.26
CA ILE A 122 13.15 12.56 1.70
C ILE A 122 13.71 11.61 0.64
N ILE A 123 12.91 10.67 0.14
CA ILE A 123 13.34 9.72 -0.90
C ILE A 123 13.87 10.44 -2.13
N LEU A 124 13.12 11.42 -2.64
CA LEU A 124 13.53 12.15 -3.85
C LEU A 124 14.80 12.98 -3.63
N MET A 125 14.92 13.67 -2.50
CA MET A 125 16.11 14.45 -2.17
C MET A 125 17.35 13.58 -2.00
N VAL A 126 17.24 12.47 -1.24
CA VAL A 126 18.33 11.51 -1.04
C VAL A 126 18.74 10.87 -2.36
N SER A 127 17.76 10.44 -3.16
CA SER A 127 17.99 9.82 -4.47
C SER A 127 18.67 10.77 -5.44
N TYR A 128 18.27 12.03 -5.47
CA TYR A 128 18.93 13.06 -6.26
C TYR A 128 20.38 13.28 -5.82
N ALA A 129 20.63 13.41 -4.52
CA ALA A 129 21.98 13.54 -3.99
C ALA A 129 22.87 12.35 -4.36
N LEU A 130 22.34 11.14 -4.21
CA LEU A 130 23.04 9.90 -4.55
C LEU A 130 23.18 9.65 -6.07
N SER A 131 22.33 10.25 -6.91
CA SER A 131 22.43 10.14 -8.37
C SER A 131 23.40 11.18 -8.97
N ARG A 132 23.26 12.44 -8.55
CA ARG A 132 23.87 13.61 -9.23
C ARG A 132 25.09 14.16 -8.52
N LEU A 133 25.17 14.08 -7.19
CA LEU A 133 26.27 14.65 -6.45
C LEU A 133 27.44 13.66 -6.32
N ARG A 134 28.66 14.18 -6.38
CA ARG A 134 29.90 13.42 -6.15
C ARG A 134 30.45 13.78 -4.78
N PHE A 135 30.47 12.83 -3.85
CA PHE A 135 31.10 12.99 -2.53
C PHE A 135 31.71 11.67 -2.06
N LYS A 136 32.70 11.73 -1.18
CA LYS A 136 33.56 10.61 -0.78
C LYS A 136 32.74 9.43 -0.20
N SER A 137 31.77 9.73 0.66
CA SER A 137 30.97 8.69 1.37
C SER A 137 29.82 8.10 0.54
N ARG A 138 29.59 8.53 -0.70
CA ARG A 138 28.46 8.11 -1.54
C ARG A 138 28.32 6.59 -1.65
N LYS A 139 29.41 5.90 -1.98
CA LYS A 139 29.44 4.44 -2.17
C LYS A 139 29.15 3.71 -0.85
N MET A 140 29.76 4.20 0.24
CA MET A 140 29.57 3.65 1.57
C MET A 140 28.11 3.78 2.02
N LEU A 141 27.49 4.95 1.88
CA LEU A 141 26.08 5.17 2.23
C LEU A 141 25.12 4.31 1.41
N MET A 142 25.39 4.14 0.11
CA MET A 142 24.58 3.26 -0.75
C MET A 142 24.65 1.80 -0.30
N ASN A 143 25.84 1.29 -0.03
CA ASN A 143 26.03 -0.10 0.43
C ASN A 143 25.44 -0.31 1.82
N PHE A 144 25.65 0.66 2.73
CA PHE A 144 25.08 0.60 4.07
C PHE A 144 23.54 0.59 4.04
N GLY A 145 22.93 1.44 3.21
CA GLY A 145 21.47 1.42 3.03
C GLY A 145 20.93 0.11 2.44
N LEU A 146 21.69 -0.52 1.52
CA LEU A 146 21.33 -1.85 1.02
C LEU A 146 21.39 -2.90 2.13
N ILE A 147 22.45 -2.93 2.92
CA ILE A 147 22.61 -3.88 4.04
C ILE A 147 21.48 -3.69 5.05
N LEU A 148 21.17 -2.45 5.45
CA LEU A 148 20.07 -2.16 6.36
C LEU A 148 18.71 -2.57 5.79
N GLY A 149 18.50 -2.39 4.48
CA GLY A 149 17.26 -2.81 3.79
C GLY A 149 17.08 -4.33 3.71
N MET A 150 18.13 -5.12 3.92
CA MET A 150 18.06 -6.58 3.99
C MET A 150 17.65 -7.10 5.36
N PHE A 151 17.73 -6.28 6.40
CA PHE A 151 17.27 -6.69 7.73
C PHE A 151 15.74 -6.75 7.77
N PRO A 152 15.16 -7.84 8.32
CA PRO A 152 13.72 -7.94 8.49
C PRO A 152 13.19 -6.80 9.38
N GLY A 153 12.23 -6.02 8.88
CA GLY A 153 11.70 -4.83 9.59
C GLY A 153 11.17 -5.14 10.99
N PHE A 154 10.61 -6.33 11.21
CA PHE A 154 10.10 -6.74 12.50
C PHE A 154 11.19 -6.89 13.59
N MET A 155 12.45 -7.16 13.21
CA MET A 155 13.55 -7.26 14.19
C MET A 155 13.89 -5.89 14.81
N SER A 156 13.69 -4.83 14.07
CA SER A 156 13.96 -3.47 14.54
C SER A 156 12.81 -2.86 15.35
N MET A 157 11.63 -3.48 15.34
CA MET A 157 10.43 -2.92 15.98
C MET A 157 10.62 -2.59 17.47
N ALA A 158 11.18 -3.53 18.23
CA ALA A 158 11.41 -3.33 19.67
C ALA A 158 12.39 -2.17 19.92
N ALA A 159 13.46 -2.09 19.13
CA ALA A 159 14.44 -1.01 19.27
C ALA A 159 13.82 0.35 18.91
N ILE A 160 13.05 0.41 17.81
CA ILE A 160 12.38 1.64 17.38
C ILE A 160 11.34 2.07 18.41
N TYR A 161 10.54 1.13 18.94
CA TYR A 161 9.57 1.41 20.00
C TYR A 161 10.25 1.99 21.24
N ASN A 162 11.34 1.36 21.74
CA ASN A 162 12.08 1.87 22.89
C ASN A 162 12.67 3.27 22.63
N ILE A 163 13.17 3.54 21.43
CA ILE A 163 13.64 4.88 21.06
C ILE A 163 12.48 5.89 21.13
N MET A 164 11.31 5.55 20.59
CA MET A 164 10.12 6.41 20.63
C MET A 164 9.64 6.66 22.06
N GLU A 165 9.68 5.66 22.93
CA GLU A 165 9.38 5.82 24.36
C GLU A 165 10.37 6.77 25.06
N ILE A 166 11.67 6.60 24.83
CA ILE A 166 12.73 7.45 25.45
C ILE A 166 12.55 8.92 25.05
N ILE A 167 12.17 9.22 23.81
CA ILE A 167 11.95 10.59 23.34
C ILE A 167 10.54 11.12 23.65
N GLY A 168 9.72 10.36 24.41
CA GLY A 168 8.39 10.78 24.83
C GLY A 168 7.30 10.69 23.75
N LEU A 169 7.55 9.96 22.67
CA LEU A 169 6.63 9.76 21.55
C LEU A 169 5.99 8.36 21.55
N GLY A 170 6.15 7.57 22.61
CA GLY A 170 5.52 6.27 22.73
C GLY A 170 4.00 6.34 22.63
N LYS A 171 3.39 5.37 21.94
CA LYS A 171 1.92 5.25 21.75
C LYS A 171 1.22 6.50 21.21
N GLN A 172 1.87 7.22 20.31
CA GLN A 172 1.29 8.37 19.63
C GLN A 172 1.21 8.15 18.12
N LEU A 173 0.15 8.65 17.46
CA LEU A 173 0.02 8.57 16.01
C LEU A 173 1.20 9.23 15.27
N PHE A 174 1.75 10.29 15.88
CA PHE A 174 2.91 10.98 15.31
C PHE A 174 4.16 10.09 15.25
N SER A 175 4.35 9.16 16.18
CA SER A 175 5.44 8.20 16.10
C SER A 175 5.34 7.28 14.88
N LEU A 176 4.12 6.86 14.49
CA LEU A 176 3.91 6.12 13.25
C LEU A 176 4.31 6.95 12.03
N VAL A 177 3.97 8.24 12.00
CA VAL A 177 4.39 9.14 10.91
C VAL A 177 5.91 9.19 10.79
N ILE A 178 6.62 9.35 11.91
CA ILE A 178 8.10 9.38 11.92
C ILE A 178 8.66 8.05 11.40
N VAL A 179 8.16 6.94 11.90
CA VAL A 179 8.67 5.62 11.54
C VAL A 179 8.42 5.30 10.06
N TYR A 180 7.21 5.49 9.56
CA TYR A 180 6.93 5.29 8.13
C TYR A 180 7.72 6.26 7.24
N SER A 181 7.98 7.47 7.72
CA SER A 181 8.81 8.43 6.96
C SER A 181 10.28 8.05 6.92
N SER A 182 10.80 7.37 7.94
CA SER A 182 12.20 6.94 8.02
C SER A 182 12.48 5.63 7.28
N GLY A 183 11.45 4.77 7.12
CA GLY A 183 11.56 3.40 6.58
C GLY A 183 11.83 3.30 5.07
N ALA A 184 12.28 4.36 4.44
CA ALA A 184 12.46 4.50 3.00
C ALA A 184 13.60 3.65 2.38
N GLY A 185 14.10 2.63 3.06
CA GLY A 185 15.34 1.92 2.76
C GLY A 185 15.55 1.48 1.30
N LEU A 186 14.57 0.88 0.63
CA LEU A 186 14.66 0.50 -0.78
C LEU A 186 14.11 1.57 -1.73
N GLY A 187 13.23 2.44 -1.27
CA GLY A 187 12.57 3.47 -2.10
C GLY A 187 13.56 4.42 -2.77
N TYR A 188 14.61 4.85 -2.06
CA TYR A 188 15.62 5.74 -2.63
C TYR A 188 16.47 5.06 -3.72
N GLN A 189 16.65 3.74 -3.71
CA GLN A 189 17.36 2.99 -4.74
C GLN A 189 16.59 3.02 -6.05
N ILE A 190 15.28 2.77 -6.01
CA ILE A 190 14.40 2.80 -7.18
C ILE A 190 14.35 4.21 -7.77
N ALA A 191 14.16 5.22 -6.92
CA ALA A 191 14.11 6.60 -7.36
C ALA A 191 15.47 7.09 -7.92
N LYS A 192 16.58 6.66 -7.32
CA LYS A 192 17.92 6.91 -7.85
C LYS A 192 18.12 6.26 -9.22
N GLY A 193 17.69 5.00 -9.38
CA GLY A 193 17.75 4.29 -10.66
C GLY A 193 17.03 5.08 -11.76
N PHE A 194 15.85 5.62 -11.45
CA PHE A 194 15.13 6.50 -12.36
C PHE A 194 15.91 7.78 -12.68
N PHE A 195 16.42 8.49 -11.68
CA PHE A 195 17.22 9.70 -11.90
C PHE A 195 18.47 9.45 -12.75
N ASP A 196 19.08 8.27 -12.62
CA ASP A 196 20.24 7.89 -13.43
C ASP A 196 19.90 7.73 -14.92
N THR A 197 18.63 7.56 -15.30
CA THR A 197 18.18 7.50 -16.70
C THR A 197 18.08 8.86 -17.37
N ILE A 198 17.95 9.94 -16.59
CA ILE A 198 17.87 11.31 -17.11
C ILE A 198 19.27 11.75 -17.58
N PRO A 199 19.42 12.26 -18.84
CA PRO A 199 20.70 12.68 -19.35
C PRO A 199 21.39 13.76 -18.50
N ARG A 200 22.68 13.59 -18.21
CA ARG A 200 23.46 14.57 -17.43
C ARG A 200 23.70 15.88 -18.17
N SER A 201 23.62 15.87 -19.50
CA SER A 201 23.71 17.08 -20.32
C SER A 201 22.72 18.16 -19.92
N LEU A 202 21.54 17.77 -19.40
CA LEU A 202 20.55 18.74 -18.87
C LEU A 202 21.08 19.47 -17.64
N ASP A 203 21.75 18.76 -16.72
CA ASP A 203 22.35 19.35 -15.53
C ASP A 203 23.54 20.28 -15.93
N GLU A 204 24.31 19.88 -16.96
CA GLU A 204 25.49 20.62 -17.45
C GLU A 204 25.07 21.91 -18.17
N ALA A 205 24.06 21.83 -19.05
CA ALA A 205 23.50 23.01 -19.71
C ALA A 205 22.94 24.02 -18.70
N ALA A 206 22.16 23.55 -17.73
CA ALA A 206 21.61 24.43 -16.69
C ALA A 206 22.70 25.11 -15.83
N LYS A 207 23.82 24.42 -15.58
CA LYS A 207 24.96 25.04 -14.87
C LYS A 207 25.65 26.11 -15.70
N ILE A 208 25.74 25.92 -17.02
CA ILE A 208 26.30 26.94 -17.95
C ILE A 208 25.40 28.19 -17.92
N ASP A 209 24.07 27.97 -17.84
CA ASP A 209 23.08 29.05 -17.69
C ASP A 209 23.06 29.68 -16.28
N GLY A 210 23.95 29.25 -15.37
CA GLY A 210 24.10 29.83 -14.02
C GLY A 210 23.15 29.24 -12.97
N ALA A 211 22.40 28.15 -13.27
CA ALA A 211 21.48 27.55 -12.33
C ALA A 211 22.22 26.87 -11.16
N THR A 212 21.78 27.14 -9.95
CA THR A 212 22.23 26.44 -8.73
C THR A 212 21.75 24.99 -8.70
N ARG A 213 22.40 24.11 -7.92
CA ARG A 213 22.02 22.72 -7.77
C ARG A 213 20.57 22.54 -7.26
N ASN A 214 20.13 23.45 -6.42
CA ASN A 214 18.77 23.47 -5.89
C ASN A 214 17.77 23.81 -7.00
N GLN A 215 18.04 24.80 -7.84
CA GLN A 215 17.22 25.13 -9.00
C GLN A 215 17.14 23.98 -10.00
N ILE A 216 18.28 23.32 -10.28
CA ILE A 216 18.31 22.13 -11.15
C ILE A 216 17.39 21.02 -10.59
N PHE A 217 17.43 20.76 -9.29
CA PHE A 217 16.55 19.77 -8.67
C PHE A 217 15.07 20.11 -8.82
N TRP A 218 14.67 21.31 -8.37
CA TRP A 218 13.24 21.66 -8.30
C TRP A 218 12.63 22.01 -9.65
N ILE A 219 13.39 22.67 -10.54
CA ILE A 219 12.87 23.25 -11.79
C ILE A 219 13.06 22.29 -12.97
N ILE A 220 14.10 21.45 -12.97
CA ILE A 220 14.43 20.60 -14.11
C ILE A 220 14.17 19.13 -13.80
N ILE A 221 14.87 18.59 -12.78
CA ILE A 221 14.86 17.13 -12.54
C ILE A 221 13.52 16.67 -12.00
N LEU A 222 12.96 17.35 -11.01
CA LEU A 222 11.72 16.96 -10.38
C LEU A 222 10.53 16.94 -11.35
N PRO A 223 10.28 17.96 -12.20
CA PRO A 223 9.21 17.93 -13.20
C PRO A 223 9.37 16.81 -14.24
N LEU A 224 10.60 16.47 -14.63
CA LEU A 224 10.88 15.35 -15.53
C LEU A 224 10.68 13.98 -14.86
N SER A 225 10.60 13.96 -13.53
CA SER A 225 10.54 12.74 -12.73
C SER A 225 9.13 12.41 -12.24
N LYS A 226 8.08 12.95 -12.89
CA LYS A 226 6.67 12.69 -12.51
C LYS A 226 6.36 11.21 -12.28
N PRO A 227 6.79 10.24 -13.11
CA PRO A 227 6.47 8.83 -12.90
C PRO A 227 7.00 8.30 -11.57
N ILE A 228 8.25 8.64 -11.21
CA ILE A 228 8.85 8.14 -9.97
C ILE A 228 8.30 8.86 -8.73
N ILE A 229 7.90 10.12 -8.85
CA ILE A 229 7.22 10.86 -7.78
C ILE A 229 5.90 10.17 -7.44
N VAL A 230 5.09 9.90 -8.46
CA VAL A 230 3.79 9.24 -8.30
C VAL A 230 3.95 7.82 -7.74
N TYR A 231 4.91 7.05 -8.25
CA TYR A 231 5.25 5.73 -7.72
C TYR A 231 5.61 5.79 -6.23
N THR A 232 6.52 6.68 -5.86
CA THR A 232 6.98 6.83 -4.48
C THR A 232 5.84 7.27 -3.56
N ALA A 233 5.08 8.29 -3.97
CA ALA A 233 3.93 8.77 -3.20
C ALA A 233 2.87 7.68 -3.01
N LEU A 234 2.55 6.90 -4.06
CA LEU A 234 1.58 5.83 -3.98
C LEU A 234 2.02 4.74 -2.99
N THR A 235 3.27 4.26 -3.12
CA THR A 235 3.79 3.19 -2.27
C THR A 235 3.87 3.60 -0.80
N THR A 236 4.30 4.82 -0.52
CA THR A 236 4.38 5.34 0.85
C THR A 236 3.02 5.66 1.45
N PHE A 237 2.05 6.09 0.64
CA PHE A 237 0.67 6.31 1.08
C PHE A 237 -0.05 5.01 1.43
N LEU A 238 0.17 3.95 0.65
CA LEU A 238 -0.51 2.66 0.85
C LEU A 238 0.03 1.88 2.06
N GLY A 239 1.27 2.10 2.47
CA GLY A 239 1.90 1.36 3.57
C GLY A 239 1.05 1.30 4.84
N PRO A 240 0.64 2.42 5.44
CA PRO A 240 -0.13 2.45 6.68
C PRO A 240 -1.50 1.77 6.62
N TRP A 241 -2.09 1.62 5.42
CA TRP A 241 -3.42 1.01 5.24
C TRP A 241 -3.45 -0.50 5.44
N ALA A 242 -2.32 -1.18 5.22
CA ALA A 242 -2.22 -2.63 5.32
C ALA A 242 -1.37 -3.09 6.51
N ASP A 243 -0.72 -2.20 7.22
CA ASP A 243 0.19 -2.56 8.30
C ASP A 243 -0.55 -2.80 9.62
N TYR A 244 -0.74 -4.06 9.90
CA TYR A 244 -1.20 -4.54 11.21
C TYR A 244 -0.04 -4.73 12.19
N VAL A 245 1.07 -5.32 11.72
CA VAL A 245 2.13 -5.86 12.60
C VAL A 245 2.81 -4.75 13.39
N PHE A 246 3.22 -3.69 12.71
CA PHE A 246 3.91 -2.57 13.35
C PHE A 246 2.97 -1.81 14.30
N VAL A 247 1.75 -1.53 13.84
CA VAL A 247 0.75 -0.80 14.62
C VAL A 247 0.34 -1.59 15.86
N SER A 248 0.17 -2.91 15.74
CA SER A 248 -0.18 -3.77 16.90
C SER A 248 0.87 -3.74 18.00
N TYR A 249 2.14 -3.59 17.63
CA TYR A 249 3.23 -3.46 18.59
C TYR A 249 3.26 -2.07 19.25
N PHE A 250 3.07 -1.01 18.45
CA PHE A 250 3.18 0.37 18.90
C PHE A 250 1.97 0.88 19.68
N MET A 251 0.75 0.49 19.29
CA MET A 251 -0.50 1.03 19.82
C MET A 251 -1.26 0.06 20.71
N LYS A 252 -0.67 -1.08 21.07
CA LYS A 252 -1.32 -2.11 21.89
C LYS A 252 -1.95 -1.52 23.15
N GLY A 253 -3.25 -1.76 23.33
CA GLY A 253 -4.02 -1.35 24.50
C GLY A 253 -4.64 0.06 24.42
N ASP A 254 -4.52 0.75 23.28
CA ASP A 254 -5.18 2.04 23.03
C ASP A 254 -5.95 1.98 21.70
N ASP A 255 -7.17 1.44 21.75
CA ASP A 255 -8.05 1.23 20.60
C ASP A 255 -8.40 2.53 19.87
N GLN A 256 -8.39 3.65 20.57
CA GLN A 256 -8.66 4.96 19.99
C GLN A 256 -7.56 5.44 19.03
N LYS A 257 -6.35 4.89 19.15
CA LYS A 257 -5.19 5.21 18.31
C LYS A 257 -4.87 4.15 17.27
N TYR A 258 -5.67 3.11 17.15
CA TYR A 258 -5.46 2.11 16.11
C TYR A 258 -5.58 2.69 14.70
N THR A 259 -4.82 2.12 13.77
CA THR A 259 -5.08 2.24 12.34
C THR A 259 -6.20 1.27 11.94
N VAL A 260 -6.75 1.46 10.77
CA VAL A 260 -7.85 0.65 10.28
C VAL A 260 -7.49 -0.84 10.15
N ALA A 261 -6.26 -1.17 9.73
CA ALA A 261 -5.80 -2.57 9.66
C ALA A 261 -5.78 -3.24 11.04
N MET A 262 -5.26 -2.53 12.05
CA MET A 262 -5.25 -3.02 13.43
C MET A 262 -6.67 -3.14 13.99
N GLY A 263 -7.50 -2.13 13.77
CA GLY A 263 -8.89 -2.13 14.24
C GLY A 263 -9.74 -3.24 13.62
N LEU A 264 -9.60 -3.48 12.32
CA LEU A 264 -10.28 -4.60 11.65
C LEU A 264 -9.81 -5.95 12.19
N TYR A 265 -8.54 -6.09 12.53
CA TYR A 265 -8.04 -7.31 13.15
C TYR A 265 -8.67 -7.57 14.52
N GLU A 266 -8.96 -6.53 15.31
CA GLU A 266 -9.64 -6.68 16.60
C GLU A 266 -11.03 -7.33 16.45
N MET A 267 -11.75 -7.05 15.34
CA MET A 267 -13.03 -7.68 15.04
C MET A 267 -12.92 -9.17 14.73
N LEU A 268 -11.71 -9.66 14.37
CA LEU A 268 -11.43 -11.07 14.04
C LEU A 268 -10.87 -11.88 15.21
N LYS A 269 -10.76 -11.31 16.41
CA LYS A 269 -10.36 -12.07 17.58
C LYS A 269 -11.39 -13.15 17.92
N PRO A 270 -10.97 -14.30 18.49
CA PRO A 270 -11.88 -15.41 18.79
C PRO A 270 -13.12 -14.99 19.58
N GLU A 271 -12.99 -13.99 20.46
CA GLU A 271 -14.06 -13.51 21.34
C GLU A 271 -15.11 -12.67 20.56
N THR A 272 -14.71 -12.00 19.49
CA THR A 272 -15.55 -11.05 18.75
C THR A 272 -15.94 -11.53 17.36
N MET A 273 -15.15 -12.43 16.77
CA MET A 273 -15.26 -12.89 15.38
C MET A 273 -16.65 -13.39 15.01
N HIS A 274 -17.33 -14.12 15.93
CA HIS A 274 -18.66 -14.66 15.65
C HIS A 274 -19.70 -13.58 15.35
N GLU A 275 -19.59 -12.44 16.04
CA GLU A 275 -20.56 -11.36 15.91
C GLU A 275 -20.16 -10.34 14.85
N TRP A 276 -18.83 -10.08 14.72
CA TRP A 276 -18.29 -8.96 13.95
C TRP A 276 -17.72 -9.33 12.59
N PHE A 277 -17.71 -10.60 12.20
CA PHE A 277 -17.11 -11.04 10.94
C PHE A 277 -17.70 -10.34 9.70
N THR A 278 -19.02 -10.24 9.60
CA THR A 278 -19.69 -9.58 8.47
C THR A 278 -19.48 -8.06 8.47
N VAL A 279 -19.37 -7.47 9.66
CA VAL A 279 -19.02 -6.06 9.85
C VAL A 279 -17.57 -5.79 9.46
N PHE A 280 -16.66 -6.71 9.83
CA PHE A 280 -15.27 -6.69 9.34
C PHE A 280 -15.22 -6.72 7.80
N CYS A 281 -16.00 -7.61 7.15
CA CYS A 281 -16.09 -7.67 5.69
C CYS A 281 -16.55 -6.33 5.09
N ALA A 282 -17.56 -5.70 5.68
CA ALA A 282 -18.02 -4.37 5.25
C ALA A 282 -16.92 -3.29 5.42
N GLY A 283 -16.22 -3.31 6.53
CA GLY A 283 -15.08 -2.42 6.77
C GLY A 283 -13.94 -2.61 5.77
N ALA A 284 -13.59 -3.85 5.47
CA ALA A 284 -12.56 -4.17 4.48
C ALA A 284 -12.94 -3.70 3.06
N VAL A 285 -14.22 -3.86 2.66
CA VAL A 285 -14.73 -3.36 1.37
C VAL A 285 -14.66 -1.84 1.30
N LEU A 286 -15.05 -1.12 2.35
CA LEU A 286 -15.00 0.34 2.39
C LEU A 286 -13.58 0.89 2.23
N ILE A 287 -12.56 0.15 2.66
CA ILE A 287 -11.15 0.53 2.46
C ILE A 287 -10.69 0.14 1.05
N ALA A 288 -11.03 -1.07 0.60
CA ALA A 288 -10.56 -1.60 -0.67
C ALA A 288 -11.02 -0.74 -1.86
N VAL A 289 -12.25 -0.22 -1.82
CA VAL A 289 -12.82 0.57 -2.93
C VAL A 289 -12.00 1.86 -3.21
N PRO A 290 -11.80 2.80 -2.27
CA PRO A 290 -11.04 4.02 -2.54
C PRO A 290 -9.57 3.74 -2.88
N ILE A 291 -8.96 2.72 -2.27
CA ILE A 291 -7.58 2.33 -2.57
C ILE A 291 -7.48 1.78 -4.00
N THR A 292 -8.42 0.94 -4.43
CA THR A 292 -8.46 0.40 -5.79
C THR A 292 -8.66 1.50 -6.82
N ILE A 293 -9.56 2.46 -6.56
CA ILE A 293 -9.77 3.63 -7.42
C ILE A 293 -8.48 4.44 -7.54
N LEU A 294 -7.86 4.78 -6.42
CA LEU A 294 -6.59 5.52 -6.39
C LEU A 294 -5.51 4.78 -7.19
N PHE A 295 -5.33 3.48 -6.94
CA PHE A 295 -4.35 2.67 -7.66
C PHE A 295 -4.64 2.63 -9.17
N THR A 296 -5.91 2.45 -9.57
CA THR A 296 -6.31 2.40 -10.98
C THR A 296 -6.02 3.70 -11.72
N ILE A 297 -6.23 4.85 -11.07
CA ILE A 297 -5.90 6.16 -11.64
C ILE A 297 -4.38 6.32 -11.78
N MET A 298 -3.61 5.86 -10.81
CA MET A 298 -2.17 6.08 -10.72
C MET A 298 -1.33 4.98 -11.41
N GLN A 299 -1.90 3.82 -11.75
CA GLN A 299 -1.17 2.66 -12.29
C GLN A 299 -0.36 2.98 -13.56
N ARG A 300 -0.85 3.87 -14.42
CA ARG A 300 -0.12 4.31 -15.63
C ARG A 300 1.23 4.94 -15.32
N PHE A 301 1.33 5.66 -14.22
CA PHE A 301 2.58 6.27 -13.76
C PHE A 301 3.48 5.25 -13.05
N TYR A 302 2.87 4.30 -12.32
CA TYR A 302 3.56 3.20 -11.66
C TYR A 302 4.32 2.35 -12.68
N VAL A 303 3.64 1.91 -13.75
CA VAL A 303 4.28 1.11 -14.82
C VAL A 303 5.41 1.88 -15.47
N ALA A 304 5.22 3.15 -15.82
CA ALA A 304 6.25 3.98 -16.42
C ALA A 304 7.46 4.21 -15.50
N GLY A 305 7.23 4.33 -14.18
CA GLY A 305 8.29 4.52 -13.18
C GLY A 305 9.16 3.27 -12.99
N VAL A 306 8.56 2.09 -12.96
CA VAL A 306 9.28 0.82 -12.79
C VAL A 306 9.99 0.39 -14.07
N THR A 307 9.34 0.51 -15.22
CA THR A 307 9.90 0.07 -16.51
C THR A 307 10.95 1.04 -17.07
N GLY A 308 10.84 2.34 -16.77
CA GLY A 308 11.81 3.34 -17.22
C GLY A 308 13.26 3.09 -16.76
N GLY A 309 13.45 2.36 -15.66
CA GLY A 309 14.75 1.89 -15.19
C GLY A 309 15.23 0.57 -15.79
N ALA A 310 14.33 -0.21 -16.39
CA ALA A 310 14.62 -1.56 -16.89
C ALA A 310 14.96 -1.59 -18.40
N VAL A 311 14.60 -0.57 -19.16
CA VAL A 311 14.87 -0.50 -20.61
C VAL A 311 16.21 0.20 -20.85
N LYS A 312 17.30 -0.46 -20.46
CA LYS A 312 18.64 -0.26 -21.01
C LYS A 312 19.14 -1.64 -21.44
N GLY A 313 18.75 -2.03 -22.62
CA GLY A 313 19.30 -3.13 -23.36
C GLY A 313 19.52 -2.64 -24.77
#